data_c306db04ce1b2177b3614967979cf3f5
#
_entry.id   c306db04ce1b2177b3614967979cf3f5
#
_cell.length_a   1.000
_cell.length_b   1.000
_cell.length_c   1.000
_cell.angle_alpha   90.00
_cell.angle_beta   90.00
_cell.angle_gamma   90.00
#
_symmetry.space_group_name_H-M   'P 1'
#
loop_
_entity.id
_entity.type
_entity.pdbx_description
1 polymer ?
#
loop_
_entity_poly.entity_id
_entity_poly.type
_entity_poly.pdbx_seq_one_letter_code
_entity_poly.pdbx_strand_id
1 'polypeptide(L)'
;MNIIVKEIEVKDYLTKSNLPASDYVINPYVGCPHGCKYCYASFMKRFTGHKEEWGTFIDVKRCTKPISKKKLKGKTVFLASVTDCYNFYEEKYCITQSILKQLLNVECTVSISTKSSLILRDVELLKQFKDISVAMSVNTLDESFKNDMDKASSIEARMNTLKVLHENGIHTVLFMSPIFPAITEYKEIIEKSRLFVDEYWFENINLRGQYKTWILRYINKNPQYADLYKQIYVDGNKGYWNELAEEIEAYCAEYSILHTNFFYHEKLVAQKKRNE
;
A
#
# COMPACT_ATOMS: atom_id res chain seq x y z
N MET A 1 -19.21 4.27 13.05
CA MET A 1 -19.46 2.85 12.77
C MET A 1 -18.67 2.02 13.75
N ASN A 2 -19.29 1.05 14.42
CA ASN A 2 -18.55 0.10 15.27
C ASN A 2 -17.84 -0.91 14.36
N ILE A 3 -16.52 -1.02 14.52
CA ILE A 3 -15.71 -2.02 13.81
C ILE A 3 -15.76 -3.31 14.63
N ILE A 4 -16.09 -4.43 13.97
CA ILE A 4 -16.07 -5.74 14.60
C ILE A 4 -14.63 -6.23 14.66
N VAL A 5 -14.19 -6.59 15.87
CA VAL A 5 -12.82 -7.07 16.13
C VAL A 5 -12.90 -8.50 16.63
N LYS A 6 -12.13 -9.39 16.00
CA LYS A 6 -11.97 -10.78 16.43
C LYS A 6 -10.47 -11.12 16.52
N GLU A 7 -10.11 -12.02 17.41
CA GLU A 7 -8.81 -12.66 17.39
C GLU A 7 -8.95 -14.04 16.75
N ILE A 8 -8.05 -14.35 15.81
CA ILE A 8 -8.05 -15.62 15.10
C ILE A 8 -6.67 -16.29 15.19
N GLU A 9 -6.67 -17.59 15.40
CA GLU A 9 -5.44 -18.38 15.36
C GLU A 9 -5.03 -18.72 13.94
N VAL A 10 -3.75 -18.57 13.62
CA VAL A 10 -3.16 -18.93 12.34
C VAL A 10 -1.95 -19.83 12.51
N LYS A 11 -1.72 -20.72 11.57
CA LYS A 11 -0.61 -21.68 11.61
C LYS A 11 0.76 -21.05 11.34
N ASP A 12 0.80 -19.97 10.56
CA ASP A 12 2.03 -19.27 10.18
C ASP A 12 1.68 -17.83 9.76
N TYR A 13 2.54 -16.87 10.04
CA TYR A 13 2.42 -15.52 9.51
C TYR A 13 2.88 -15.43 8.05
N LEU A 14 3.86 -16.26 7.67
CA LEU A 14 4.45 -16.24 6.33
C LEU A 14 3.53 -16.87 5.29
N THR A 15 3.33 -16.15 4.20
CA THR A 15 2.66 -16.66 3.01
C THR A 15 3.58 -16.43 1.81
N LYS A 16 3.74 -17.43 0.93
CA LYS A 16 4.50 -17.26 -0.33
C LYS A 16 3.84 -16.15 -1.15
N SER A 17 4.64 -15.21 -1.65
CA SER A 17 4.15 -14.07 -2.40
C SER A 17 4.02 -14.37 -3.89
N ASN A 18 2.93 -13.86 -4.49
CA ASN A 18 2.80 -13.76 -5.95
C ASN A 18 3.07 -12.32 -6.45
N LEU A 19 3.46 -11.38 -5.57
CA LEU A 19 3.78 -10.02 -5.96
C LEU A 19 5.14 -9.97 -6.68
N PRO A 20 5.34 -9.05 -7.64
CA PRO A 20 6.57 -8.99 -8.42
C PRO A 20 7.83 -8.82 -7.56
N ALA A 21 7.77 -7.96 -6.55
CA ALA A 21 8.92 -7.50 -5.78
C ALA A 21 9.11 -8.21 -4.42
N SER A 22 8.43 -9.33 -4.15
CA SER A 22 8.60 -10.02 -2.87
C SER A 22 8.50 -11.53 -2.97
N ASP A 23 9.27 -12.25 -2.14
CA ASP A 23 9.22 -13.71 -2.03
C ASP A 23 8.12 -14.15 -1.06
N TYR A 24 7.95 -13.40 0.03
CA TYR A 24 6.97 -13.67 1.08
C TYR A 24 6.16 -12.43 1.41
N VAL A 25 4.93 -12.64 1.86
CA VAL A 25 4.09 -11.60 2.46
C VAL A 25 3.72 -11.98 3.89
N ILE A 26 3.61 -10.96 4.74
CA ILE A 26 3.03 -11.06 6.07
C ILE A 26 1.88 -10.07 6.15
N ASN A 27 0.68 -10.59 6.43
CA ASN A 27 -0.50 -9.78 6.70
C ASN A 27 -0.92 -10.06 8.16
N PRO A 28 -0.58 -9.18 9.12
CA PRO A 28 -0.86 -9.38 10.54
C PRO A 28 -2.35 -9.43 10.87
N TYR A 29 -3.15 -8.88 9.99
CA TYR A 29 -4.59 -8.72 10.13
C TYR A 29 -5.34 -9.26 8.92
N VAL A 30 -6.66 -9.49 9.07
CA VAL A 30 -7.61 -9.66 7.97
C VAL A 30 -8.64 -8.54 8.08
N GLY A 31 -8.97 -7.90 6.96
CA GLY A 31 -9.71 -6.65 6.98
C GLY A 31 -8.80 -5.45 7.20
N CYS A 32 -9.34 -4.24 7.01
CA CYS A 32 -8.60 -3.00 7.21
C CYS A 32 -9.55 -1.87 7.57
N PRO A 33 -9.46 -1.30 8.79
CA PRO A 33 -10.39 -0.29 9.27
C PRO A 33 -10.20 1.09 8.62
N HIS A 34 -9.15 1.29 7.80
CA HIS A 34 -9.02 2.50 6.98
C HIS A 34 -10.16 2.64 5.97
N GLY A 35 -10.83 1.53 5.59
CA GLY A 35 -12.07 1.53 4.84
C GLY A 35 -11.97 2.24 3.48
N CYS A 36 -10.83 2.18 2.82
CA CYS A 36 -10.60 2.82 1.53
C CYS A 36 -11.66 2.39 0.52
N LYS A 37 -12.35 3.34 -0.09
CA LYS A 37 -13.39 3.08 -1.10
C LYS A 37 -12.85 2.48 -2.40
N TYR A 38 -11.55 2.60 -2.63
CA TYR A 38 -10.84 2.05 -3.79
C TYR A 38 -10.06 0.76 -3.48
N CYS A 39 -10.28 0.17 -2.30
CA CYS A 39 -9.48 -0.96 -1.83
C CYS A 39 -9.68 -2.21 -2.68
N TYR A 40 -8.64 -2.60 -3.41
CA TYR A 40 -8.66 -3.84 -4.17
C TYR A 40 -8.77 -5.08 -3.26
N ALA A 41 -8.21 -5.01 -2.03
CA ALA A 41 -8.23 -6.11 -1.09
C ALA A 41 -9.63 -6.48 -0.56
N SER A 42 -10.66 -5.70 -0.90
CA SER A 42 -12.07 -6.02 -0.57
C SER A 42 -12.50 -7.41 -1.06
N PHE A 43 -11.86 -7.96 -2.10
CA PHE A 43 -12.11 -9.32 -2.56
C PHE A 43 -11.79 -10.39 -1.50
N MET A 44 -10.92 -10.07 -0.55
CA MET A 44 -10.55 -10.98 0.55
C MET A 44 -11.72 -11.33 1.45
N LYS A 45 -12.74 -10.48 1.53
CA LYS A 45 -13.95 -10.73 2.31
C LYS A 45 -14.54 -12.12 2.04
N ARG A 46 -14.55 -12.57 0.80
CA ARG A 46 -15.09 -13.89 0.39
C ARG A 46 -14.42 -15.09 1.06
N PHE A 47 -13.23 -14.90 1.64
CA PHE A 47 -12.46 -15.95 2.32
C PHE A 47 -12.53 -15.85 3.85
N THR A 48 -13.28 -14.91 4.40
CA THR A 48 -13.27 -14.60 5.84
C THR A 48 -14.48 -15.12 6.60
N GLY A 49 -15.57 -15.45 5.92
CA GLY A 49 -16.87 -15.75 6.56
C GLY A 49 -17.59 -14.52 7.13
N HIS A 50 -17.03 -13.32 7.04
CA HIS A 50 -17.66 -12.09 7.48
C HIS A 50 -18.86 -11.71 6.58
N LYS A 51 -19.98 -11.33 7.22
CA LYS A 51 -21.14 -10.73 6.55
C LYS A 51 -21.01 -9.21 6.42
N GLU A 52 -20.25 -8.60 7.33
CA GLU A 52 -19.98 -7.18 7.43
C GLU A 52 -19.30 -6.65 6.17
N GLU A 53 -19.46 -5.36 5.87
CA GLU A 53 -18.77 -4.73 4.74
C GLU A 53 -17.25 -4.64 4.97
N TRP A 54 -16.48 -4.70 3.89
CA TRP A 54 -15.04 -4.46 3.96
C TRP A 54 -14.76 -3.07 4.53
N GLY A 55 -13.86 -2.99 5.52
CA GLY A 55 -13.58 -1.75 6.26
C GLY A 55 -14.35 -1.61 7.57
N THR A 56 -15.25 -2.54 7.89
CA THR A 56 -16.04 -2.52 9.15
C THR A 56 -15.74 -3.70 10.08
N PHE A 57 -14.74 -4.51 9.73
CA PHE A 57 -14.25 -5.60 10.58
C PHE A 57 -12.72 -5.70 10.49
N ILE A 58 -12.13 -6.30 11.51
CA ILE A 58 -10.72 -6.67 11.55
C ILE A 58 -10.53 -7.92 12.39
N ASP A 59 -9.83 -8.91 11.83
CA ASP A 59 -9.36 -10.07 12.56
C ASP A 59 -7.88 -9.92 12.88
N VAL A 60 -7.57 -9.98 14.15
CA VAL A 60 -6.20 -9.92 14.69
C VAL A 60 -5.63 -11.34 14.67
N LYS A 61 -4.63 -11.57 13.87
CA LYS A 61 -3.99 -12.89 13.79
C LYS A 61 -3.11 -13.16 15.01
N ARG A 62 -3.26 -14.35 15.58
CA ARG A 62 -2.41 -14.90 16.62
C ARG A 62 -1.69 -16.13 16.10
N CYS A 63 -0.39 -16.16 16.20
CA CYS A 63 0.44 -17.30 15.83
C CYS A 63 1.46 -17.57 16.93
N THR A 64 1.42 -18.79 17.47
CA THR A 64 2.40 -19.23 18.48
C THR A 64 3.70 -19.71 17.86
N LYS A 65 3.67 -20.06 16.56
CA LYS A 65 4.84 -20.52 15.84
C LYS A 65 5.74 -19.33 15.48
N PRO A 66 7.03 -19.36 15.83
CA PRO A 66 7.96 -18.31 15.44
C PRO A 66 8.18 -18.28 13.94
N ILE A 67 8.50 -17.10 13.42
CA ILE A 67 8.81 -16.90 11.99
C ILE A 67 10.08 -17.69 11.65
N SER A 68 10.02 -18.46 10.57
CA SER A 68 11.13 -19.32 10.14
C SER A 68 12.26 -18.50 9.50
N LYS A 69 13.31 -18.23 10.27
CA LYS A 69 14.51 -17.52 9.80
C LYS A 69 15.14 -18.19 8.58
N LYS A 70 15.19 -19.54 8.58
CA LYS A 70 15.78 -20.31 7.47
C LYS A 70 15.07 -20.07 6.14
N LYS A 71 13.75 -19.90 6.16
CA LYS A 71 12.96 -19.63 4.92
C LYS A 71 13.21 -18.24 4.35
N LEU A 72 13.63 -17.29 5.19
CA LEU A 72 13.73 -15.87 4.84
C LEU A 72 15.15 -15.43 4.46
N LYS A 73 16.16 -16.25 4.69
CA LYS A 73 17.55 -15.88 4.37
C LYS A 73 17.70 -15.52 2.89
N GLY A 74 18.16 -14.29 2.60
CA GLY A 74 18.33 -13.75 1.26
C GLY A 74 17.01 -13.51 0.51
N LYS A 75 15.88 -13.39 1.23
CA LYS A 75 14.54 -13.21 0.67
C LYS A 75 13.96 -11.84 0.99
N THR A 76 13.04 -11.41 0.15
CA THR A 76 12.27 -10.18 0.38
C THR A 76 10.92 -10.52 1.04
N VAL A 77 10.63 -9.83 2.16
CA VAL A 77 9.40 -9.95 2.93
C VAL A 77 8.61 -8.65 2.83
N PHE A 78 7.37 -8.71 2.37
CA PHE A 78 6.49 -7.55 2.24
C PHE A 78 5.40 -7.54 3.34
N LEU A 79 5.30 -6.45 4.09
CA LEU A 79 4.24 -6.14 5.05
C LEU A 79 3.47 -4.92 4.54
N ALA A 80 2.21 -4.88 4.29
CA ALA A 80 1.20 -5.90 4.15
C ALA A 80 0.53 -5.71 2.78
N SER A 81 0.14 -6.81 2.14
CA SER A 81 -0.41 -6.74 0.77
C SER A 81 -1.93 -6.56 0.71
N VAL A 82 -2.69 -7.06 1.69
CA VAL A 82 -4.17 -7.05 1.68
C VAL A 82 -4.80 -6.48 2.96
N THR A 83 -4.01 -5.77 3.74
CA THR A 83 -4.43 -5.02 4.93
C THR A 83 -3.47 -3.85 5.12
N ASP A 84 -3.66 -3.03 6.13
CA ASP A 84 -2.62 -2.11 6.61
C ASP A 84 -2.08 -2.65 7.93
N CYS A 85 -0.78 -2.92 7.98
CA CYS A 85 -0.14 -3.48 9.17
C CYS A 85 -0.04 -2.47 10.33
N TYR A 86 -0.14 -1.17 10.05
CA TYR A 86 -0.20 -0.09 11.04
C TYR A 86 -1.60 0.52 11.16
N ASN A 87 -2.66 -0.27 10.91
CA ASN A 87 -4.02 0.20 11.17
C ASN A 87 -4.24 0.56 12.65
N PHE A 88 -5.32 1.26 13.00
CA PHE A 88 -5.54 1.80 14.38
C PHE A 88 -5.45 0.74 15.48
N TYR A 89 -5.77 -0.52 15.19
CA TYR A 89 -5.73 -1.60 16.18
C TYR A 89 -4.31 -2.09 16.48
N GLU A 90 -3.35 -1.78 15.62
CA GLU A 90 -1.95 -2.08 15.83
C GLU A 90 -1.39 -1.35 17.07
N GLU A 91 -1.94 -0.18 17.42
CA GLU A 91 -1.58 0.53 18.66
C GLU A 91 -1.82 -0.35 19.90
N LYS A 92 -2.97 -1.05 19.93
CA LYS A 92 -3.37 -1.93 21.03
C LYS A 92 -2.72 -3.31 20.96
N TYR A 93 -2.72 -3.92 19.77
CA TYR A 93 -2.38 -5.34 19.63
C TYR A 93 -0.90 -5.62 19.39
N CYS A 94 -0.13 -4.65 18.90
CA CYS A 94 1.31 -4.71 18.67
C CYS A 94 1.79 -5.94 17.87
N ILE A 95 0.95 -6.46 16.95
CA ILE A 95 1.28 -7.65 16.18
C ILE A 95 2.40 -7.38 15.19
N THR A 96 2.31 -6.26 14.45
CA THR A 96 3.35 -5.82 13.51
C THR A 96 4.68 -5.60 14.24
N GLN A 97 4.66 -4.90 15.35
CA GLN A 97 5.87 -4.70 16.17
C GLN A 97 6.47 -6.03 16.61
N SER A 98 5.66 -6.97 17.09
CA SER A 98 6.12 -8.31 17.48
C SER A 98 6.75 -9.08 16.31
N ILE A 99 6.16 -8.97 15.11
CA ILE A 99 6.68 -9.57 13.88
C ILE A 99 8.03 -8.95 13.51
N LEU A 100 8.15 -7.62 13.53
CA LEU A 100 9.39 -6.90 13.24
C LEU A 100 10.51 -7.31 14.21
N LYS A 101 10.23 -7.43 15.50
CA LYS A 101 11.21 -7.95 16.49
C LYS A 101 11.71 -9.36 16.14
N GLN A 102 10.86 -10.23 15.56
CA GLN A 102 11.28 -11.55 15.12
C GLN A 102 12.13 -11.51 13.84
N LEU A 103 11.92 -10.50 12.97
CA LEU A 103 12.64 -10.33 11.71
C LEU A 103 14.00 -9.62 11.89
N LEU A 104 14.21 -8.89 12.98
CA LEU A 104 15.37 -8.02 13.18
C LEU A 104 16.73 -8.71 12.97
N ASN A 105 16.86 -9.98 13.37
CA ASN A 105 18.09 -10.75 13.23
C ASN A 105 18.04 -11.78 12.09
N VAL A 106 17.28 -11.48 11.03
CA VAL A 106 17.17 -12.30 9.84
C VAL A 106 17.81 -11.57 8.68
N GLU A 107 18.67 -12.26 7.94
CA GLU A 107 19.25 -11.73 6.70
C GLU A 107 18.20 -11.73 5.59
N CYS A 108 17.29 -10.75 5.61
CA CYS A 108 16.24 -10.56 4.62
C CYS A 108 16.00 -9.08 4.39
N THR A 109 15.53 -8.72 3.20
CA THR A 109 15.00 -7.40 2.88
C THR A 109 13.57 -7.30 3.43
N VAL A 110 13.25 -6.23 4.15
CA VAL A 110 11.90 -5.97 4.65
C VAL A 110 11.33 -4.74 3.97
N SER A 111 10.17 -4.88 3.35
CA SER A 111 9.44 -3.75 2.76
C SER A 111 8.06 -3.63 3.43
N ILE A 112 7.73 -2.44 3.90
CA ILE A 112 6.48 -2.16 4.61
C ILE A 112 5.65 -1.18 3.79
N SER A 113 4.35 -1.48 3.56
CA SER A 113 3.43 -0.52 2.96
C SER A 113 2.34 -0.12 3.95
N THR A 114 2.14 1.18 4.12
CA THR A 114 1.14 1.71 5.06
C THR A 114 0.58 3.06 4.61
N LYS A 115 -0.57 3.44 5.17
CA LYS A 115 -1.17 4.78 5.12
C LYS A 115 -1.21 5.44 6.50
N SER A 116 -0.50 4.86 7.47
CA SER A 116 -0.63 5.24 8.88
C SER A 116 0.65 5.85 9.43
N SER A 117 0.53 7.00 10.04
CA SER A 117 1.62 7.62 10.82
C SER A 117 1.99 6.87 12.10
N LEU A 118 1.19 5.86 12.50
CA LEU A 118 1.50 5.00 13.66
C LEU A 118 2.84 4.27 13.53
N ILE A 119 3.35 4.08 12.30
CA ILE A 119 4.66 3.49 12.07
C ILE A 119 5.79 4.24 12.78
N LEU A 120 5.63 5.53 13.05
CA LEU A 120 6.61 6.34 13.80
C LEU A 120 6.83 5.83 15.24
N ARG A 121 5.87 5.11 15.83
CA ARG A 121 6.04 4.41 17.11
C ARG A 121 7.25 3.48 17.11
N ASP A 122 7.53 2.88 15.96
CA ASP A 122 8.52 1.81 15.82
C ASP A 122 9.82 2.28 15.13
N VAL A 123 10.06 3.59 14.96
CA VAL A 123 11.26 4.13 14.29
C VAL A 123 12.56 3.55 14.88
N GLU A 124 12.69 3.50 16.21
CA GLU A 124 13.89 2.96 16.87
C GLU A 124 14.09 1.44 16.63
N LEU A 125 13.02 0.72 16.34
CA LEU A 125 13.10 -0.68 15.92
C LEU A 125 13.48 -0.77 14.43
N LEU A 126 12.89 0.07 13.57
CA LEU A 126 13.15 0.07 12.13
C LEU A 126 14.62 0.43 11.81
N LYS A 127 15.21 1.37 12.53
CA LYS A 127 16.64 1.75 12.40
C LYS A 127 17.63 0.59 12.63
N GLN A 128 17.22 -0.47 13.30
CA GLN A 128 18.07 -1.62 13.60
C GLN A 128 18.14 -2.63 12.42
N PHE A 129 17.29 -2.49 11.41
CA PHE A 129 17.33 -3.32 10.22
C PHE A 129 18.48 -2.90 9.30
N LYS A 130 19.15 -3.88 8.70
CA LYS A 130 20.19 -3.62 7.69
C LYS A 130 19.59 -3.22 6.33
N ASP A 131 18.43 -3.77 6.03
CA ASP A 131 17.77 -3.59 4.73
C ASP A 131 16.26 -3.53 4.96
N ILE A 132 15.76 -2.31 5.01
CA ILE A 132 14.34 -2.02 5.23
C ILE A 132 13.91 -0.82 4.40
N SER A 133 12.73 -0.90 3.81
CA SER A 133 12.07 0.22 3.16
C SER A 133 10.64 0.41 3.67
N VAL A 134 10.19 1.65 3.69
CA VAL A 134 8.82 2.01 4.06
C VAL A 134 8.15 2.76 2.92
N ALA A 135 7.14 2.14 2.34
CA ALA A 135 6.28 2.73 1.32
C ALA A 135 5.05 3.36 1.97
N MET A 136 5.02 4.69 2.03
CA MET A 136 3.87 5.47 2.49
C MET A 136 2.98 5.83 1.31
N SER A 137 1.70 5.44 1.36
CA SER A 137 0.77 5.76 0.28
C SER A 137 0.29 7.21 0.38
N VAL A 138 0.61 8.01 -0.64
CA VAL A 138 0.09 9.37 -0.87
C VAL A 138 -0.31 9.48 -2.34
N ASN A 139 -1.60 9.62 -2.62
CA ASN A 139 -2.13 9.63 -3.99
C ASN A 139 -2.92 10.89 -4.34
N THR A 140 -2.92 11.87 -3.46
CA THR A 140 -3.52 13.20 -3.65
C THR A 140 -2.92 14.16 -2.63
N LEU A 141 -3.00 15.46 -2.91
CA LEU A 141 -2.74 16.54 -1.96
C LEU A 141 -4.03 17.23 -1.49
N ASP A 142 -5.17 16.79 -1.99
CA ASP A 142 -6.49 17.26 -1.58
C ASP A 142 -7.00 16.44 -0.38
N GLU A 143 -6.98 17.05 0.81
CA GLU A 143 -7.44 16.42 2.05
C GLU A 143 -8.95 16.13 2.02
N SER A 144 -9.76 16.91 1.28
CA SER A 144 -11.18 16.65 1.12
C SER A 144 -11.42 15.37 0.32
N PHE A 145 -10.74 15.21 -0.82
CA PHE A 145 -10.78 13.97 -1.60
C PHE A 145 -10.30 12.78 -0.78
N LYS A 146 -9.17 12.92 -0.07
CA LYS A 146 -8.63 11.86 0.81
C LYS A 146 -9.67 11.43 1.86
N ASN A 147 -10.32 12.39 2.55
CA ASN A 147 -11.32 12.10 3.58
C ASN A 147 -12.58 11.42 3.02
N ASP A 148 -12.94 11.73 1.78
CA ASP A 148 -13.98 11.00 1.05
C ASP A 148 -13.58 9.56 0.72
N MET A 149 -12.29 9.30 0.53
CA MET A 149 -11.78 8.02 0.03
C MET A 149 -11.31 7.07 1.12
N ASP A 150 -10.69 7.54 2.20
CA ASP A 150 -10.17 6.68 3.27
C ASP A 150 -10.17 7.37 4.65
N LYS A 151 -10.05 6.56 5.71
CA LYS A 151 -10.01 7.00 7.11
C LYS A 151 -8.61 6.87 7.73
N ALA A 152 -7.57 6.67 6.93
CA ALA A 152 -6.20 6.59 7.40
C ALA A 152 -5.68 7.98 7.82
N SER A 153 -4.41 8.10 8.16
CA SER A 153 -3.77 9.36 8.55
C SER A 153 -3.97 10.46 7.51
N SER A 154 -3.98 11.71 7.93
CA SER A 154 -4.04 12.87 7.02
C SER A 154 -2.86 12.88 6.04
N ILE A 155 -2.98 13.60 4.94
CA ILE A 155 -1.90 13.77 3.96
C ILE A 155 -0.69 14.40 4.64
N GLU A 156 -0.90 15.44 5.44
CA GLU A 156 0.17 16.09 6.21
C GLU A 156 0.90 15.09 7.12
N ALA A 157 0.16 14.26 7.87
CA ALA A 157 0.75 13.26 8.74
C ALA A 157 1.55 12.20 7.95
N ARG A 158 1.07 11.79 6.75
CA ARG A 158 1.80 10.85 5.88
C ARG A 158 3.10 11.46 5.34
N MET A 159 3.06 12.72 4.89
CA MET A 159 4.24 13.45 4.40
C MET A 159 5.26 13.66 5.52
N ASN A 160 4.80 14.08 6.71
CA ASN A 160 5.68 14.19 7.87
C ASN A 160 6.27 12.84 8.29
N THR A 161 5.51 11.76 8.16
CA THR A 161 6.02 10.40 8.44
C THR A 161 7.18 10.03 7.51
N LEU A 162 7.06 10.28 6.20
CA LEU A 162 8.16 10.07 5.26
C LEU A 162 9.39 10.88 5.66
N LYS A 163 9.21 12.16 5.98
CA LYS A 163 10.30 13.04 6.41
C LYS A 163 11.03 12.50 7.64
N VAL A 164 10.29 12.14 8.69
CA VAL A 164 10.88 11.59 9.93
C VAL A 164 11.59 10.27 9.67
N LEU A 165 11.05 9.39 8.84
CA LEU A 165 11.69 8.12 8.49
C LEU A 165 13.00 8.35 7.74
N HIS A 166 12.99 9.24 6.74
CA HIS A 166 14.18 9.62 5.96
C HIS A 166 15.27 10.23 6.85
N GLU A 167 14.92 11.19 7.73
CA GLU A 167 15.85 11.80 8.69
C GLU A 167 16.47 10.78 9.67
N ASN A 168 15.82 9.63 9.86
CA ASN A 168 16.32 8.52 10.66
C ASN A 168 17.06 7.42 9.83
N GLY A 169 17.35 7.70 8.55
CA GLY A 169 18.13 6.81 7.67
C GLY A 169 17.36 5.58 7.19
N ILE A 170 16.02 5.59 7.26
CA ILE A 170 15.16 4.53 6.74
C ILE A 170 14.84 4.87 5.28
N HIS A 171 15.05 3.91 4.36
CA HIS A 171 14.72 4.10 2.95
C HIS A 171 13.22 4.34 2.77
N THR A 172 12.89 5.51 2.23
CA THR A 172 11.51 5.98 2.09
C THR A 172 11.02 5.84 0.66
N VAL A 173 9.80 5.31 0.52
CA VAL A 173 9.11 5.21 -0.76
C VAL A 173 7.80 5.97 -0.66
N LEU A 174 7.55 6.90 -1.58
CA LEU A 174 6.22 7.48 -1.74
C LEU A 174 5.45 6.66 -2.77
N PHE A 175 4.40 5.99 -2.33
CA PHE A 175 3.59 5.11 -3.16
C PHE A 175 2.29 5.78 -3.60
N MET A 176 2.24 6.21 -4.85
CA MET A 176 1.01 6.74 -5.47
C MET A 176 0.11 5.58 -5.88
N SER A 177 -0.58 5.00 -4.90
CA SER A 177 -1.45 3.83 -5.08
C SER A 177 -2.83 4.03 -4.45
N PRO A 178 -3.84 4.09 -5.32
CA PRO A 178 -3.76 4.18 -6.79
C PRO A 178 -3.68 5.63 -7.28
N ILE A 179 -3.16 5.81 -8.50
CA ILE A 179 -3.33 7.06 -9.26
C ILE A 179 -4.77 7.14 -9.76
N PHE A 180 -5.42 8.26 -9.48
CA PHE A 180 -6.75 8.62 -10.00
C PHE A 180 -6.59 9.57 -11.17
N PRO A 181 -7.11 9.25 -12.37
CA PRO A 181 -7.06 10.13 -13.53
C PRO A 181 -7.52 11.56 -13.22
N ALA A 182 -6.74 12.55 -13.61
CA ALA A 182 -6.99 13.99 -13.41
C ALA A 182 -7.22 14.45 -11.94
N ILE A 183 -6.97 13.58 -10.95
CA ILE A 183 -7.09 13.90 -9.51
C ILE A 183 -5.74 13.76 -8.81
N THR A 184 -4.93 12.79 -9.22
CA THR A 184 -3.58 12.61 -8.68
C THR A 184 -2.59 13.49 -9.44
N GLU A 185 -2.22 14.61 -8.84
CA GLU A 185 -1.22 15.54 -9.38
C GLU A 185 0.20 15.06 -9.04
N TYR A 186 0.66 14.01 -9.74
CA TYR A 186 1.89 13.30 -9.38
C TYR A 186 3.14 14.19 -9.36
N LYS A 187 3.26 15.16 -10.27
CA LYS A 187 4.38 16.11 -10.31
C LYS A 187 4.41 16.98 -9.05
N GLU A 188 3.26 17.50 -8.63
CA GLU A 188 3.16 18.33 -7.43
C GLU A 188 3.47 17.52 -6.16
N ILE A 189 3.03 16.25 -6.10
CA ILE A 189 3.37 15.34 -5.00
C ILE A 189 4.89 15.13 -4.93
N ILE A 190 5.54 14.89 -6.07
CA ILE A 190 7.01 14.73 -6.14
C ILE A 190 7.70 16.01 -5.69
N GLU A 191 7.35 17.16 -6.23
CA GLU A 191 7.99 18.44 -5.88
C GLU A 191 7.91 18.75 -4.38
N LYS A 192 6.81 18.40 -3.72
CA LYS A 192 6.63 18.60 -2.27
C LYS A 192 7.38 17.60 -1.41
N SER A 193 7.83 16.48 -1.98
CA SER A 193 8.40 15.38 -1.19
C SER A 193 9.84 14.99 -1.55
N ARG A 194 10.39 15.44 -2.67
CA ARG A 194 11.69 15.00 -3.20
C ARG A 194 12.91 15.21 -2.28
N LEU A 195 12.79 16.05 -1.26
CA LEU A 195 13.86 16.27 -0.29
C LEU A 195 13.94 15.19 0.81
N PHE A 196 12.92 14.33 0.91
CA PHE A 196 12.80 13.31 1.95
C PHE A 196 12.14 12.00 1.46
N VAL A 197 12.15 11.78 0.16
CA VAL A 197 11.69 10.55 -0.47
C VAL A 197 12.80 10.01 -1.37
N ASP A 198 13.20 8.77 -1.12
CA ASP A 198 14.30 8.13 -1.84
C ASP A 198 13.84 7.49 -3.15
N GLU A 199 12.58 6.97 -3.20
CA GLU A 199 12.02 6.29 -4.36
C GLU A 199 10.53 6.58 -4.50
N TYR A 200 10.00 6.56 -5.74
CA TYR A 200 8.59 6.73 -6.05
C TYR A 200 8.00 5.50 -6.73
N TRP A 201 6.88 5.02 -6.23
CA TRP A 201 6.13 3.94 -6.86
C TRP A 201 4.80 4.45 -7.40
N PHE A 202 4.46 4.01 -8.62
CA PHE A 202 3.25 4.41 -9.33
C PHE A 202 2.38 3.20 -9.63
N GLU A 203 1.13 3.22 -9.23
CA GLU A 203 0.15 2.17 -9.52
C GLU A 203 -1.16 2.80 -10.00
N ASN A 204 -1.65 2.35 -11.14
CA ASN A 204 -2.90 2.85 -11.69
C ASN A 204 -4.12 2.27 -10.99
N ILE A 205 -5.22 3.05 -10.89
CA ILE A 205 -6.48 2.51 -10.40
C ILE A 205 -7.10 1.58 -11.44
N ASN A 206 -7.32 0.33 -11.02
CA ASN A 206 -7.96 -0.68 -11.86
C ASN A 206 -9.37 -0.96 -11.31
N LEU A 207 -10.37 -0.31 -11.90
CA LEU A 207 -11.74 -0.40 -11.41
C LEU A 207 -12.37 -1.76 -11.68
N ARG A 208 -12.43 -2.61 -10.64
CA ARG A 208 -13.02 -3.96 -10.67
C ARG A 208 -14.00 -4.16 -9.52
N GLY A 209 -14.92 -5.10 -9.67
CA GLY A 209 -15.82 -5.52 -8.61
C GLY A 209 -16.61 -4.38 -7.96
N GLN A 210 -16.83 -4.50 -6.65
CA GLN A 210 -17.69 -3.60 -5.90
C GLN A 210 -17.16 -2.17 -5.78
N TYR A 211 -15.85 -1.98 -5.65
CA TYR A 211 -15.26 -0.65 -5.52
C TYR A 211 -15.37 0.17 -6.82
N LYS A 212 -15.49 -0.46 -8.01
CA LYS A 212 -15.82 0.24 -9.25
C LYS A 212 -17.09 1.10 -9.10
N THR A 213 -18.14 0.52 -8.52
CA THR A 213 -19.43 1.21 -8.32
C THR A 213 -19.27 2.43 -7.39
N TRP A 214 -18.46 2.31 -6.33
CA TRP A 214 -18.21 3.40 -5.40
C TRP A 214 -17.46 4.56 -6.08
N ILE A 215 -16.40 4.25 -6.80
CA ILE A 215 -15.61 5.27 -7.49
C ILE A 215 -16.42 5.96 -8.59
N LEU A 216 -17.12 5.20 -9.44
CA LEU A 216 -17.95 5.81 -10.48
C LEU A 216 -19.08 6.65 -9.90
N ARG A 217 -19.65 6.28 -8.76
CA ARG A 217 -20.65 7.11 -8.05
C ARG A 217 -20.05 8.41 -7.54
N TYR A 218 -18.80 8.38 -7.05
CA TYR A 218 -18.08 9.59 -6.67
C TYR A 218 -17.84 10.50 -7.89
N ILE A 219 -17.34 9.93 -8.98
CA ILE A 219 -17.05 10.65 -10.22
C ILE A 219 -18.33 11.28 -10.79
N ASN A 220 -19.46 10.59 -10.77
CA ASN A 220 -20.74 11.15 -11.24
C ASN A 220 -21.21 12.38 -10.44
N LYS A 221 -20.74 12.56 -9.21
CA LYS A 221 -20.98 13.77 -8.41
C LYS A 221 -19.98 14.90 -8.71
N ASN A 222 -18.94 14.61 -9.49
CA ASN A 222 -17.88 15.54 -9.87
C ASN A 222 -17.77 15.57 -11.39
N PRO A 223 -18.69 16.31 -12.09
CA PRO A 223 -18.87 16.22 -13.53
C PRO A 223 -17.62 16.56 -14.35
N GLN A 224 -16.69 17.33 -13.79
CA GLN A 224 -15.41 17.65 -14.44
C GLN A 224 -14.54 16.43 -14.77
N TYR A 225 -14.75 15.30 -14.12
CA TYR A 225 -14.01 14.05 -14.35
C TYR A 225 -14.82 13.02 -15.17
N ALA A 226 -16.13 13.22 -15.33
CA ALA A 226 -17.06 12.21 -15.83
C ALA A 226 -16.68 11.68 -17.21
N ASP A 227 -16.38 12.57 -18.16
CA ASP A 227 -16.06 12.19 -19.53
C ASP A 227 -14.74 11.39 -19.64
N LEU A 228 -13.71 11.79 -18.89
CA LEU A 228 -12.43 11.08 -18.84
C LEU A 228 -12.61 9.66 -18.28
N TYR A 229 -13.32 9.53 -17.16
CA TYR A 229 -13.55 8.21 -16.55
C TYR A 229 -14.44 7.31 -17.40
N LYS A 230 -15.41 7.89 -18.13
CA LYS A 230 -16.19 7.15 -19.12
C LYS A 230 -15.30 6.59 -20.22
N GLN A 231 -14.46 7.43 -20.84
CA GLN A 231 -13.53 7.02 -21.89
C GLN A 231 -12.62 5.87 -21.42
N ILE A 232 -12.03 5.99 -20.23
CA ILE A 232 -11.07 4.99 -19.71
C ILE A 232 -11.77 3.68 -19.31
N TYR A 233 -12.88 3.75 -18.55
CA TYR A 233 -13.44 2.58 -17.85
C TYR A 233 -14.74 2.03 -18.43
N VAL A 234 -15.41 2.78 -19.30
CA VAL A 234 -16.62 2.34 -20.00
C VAL A 234 -16.32 2.05 -21.47
N ASP A 235 -15.68 3.01 -22.15
CA ASP A 235 -15.35 2.87 -23.58
C ASP A 235 -14.05 2.06 -23.81
N GLY A 236 -13.30 1.80 -22.74
CA GLY A 236 -12.14 0.91 -22.75
C GLY A 236 -10.87 1.52 -23.37
N ASN A 237 -10.75 2.86 -23.39
CA ASN A 237 -9.57 3.55 -23.89
C ASN A 237 -8.35 3.30 -22.97
N LYS A 238 -7.45 2.46 -23.44
CA LYS A 238 -6.18 2.17 -22.74
C LYS A 238 -5.09 3.20 -23.02
N GLY A 239 -5.28 4.10 -23.98
CA GLY A 239 -4.29 5.11 -24.38
C GLY A 239 -3.87 5.99 -23.22
N TYR A 240 -4.83 6.45 -22.41
CA TYR A 240 -4.57 7.28 -21.23
C TYR A 240 -3.46 6.73 -20.32
N TRP A 241 -3.54 5.44 -19.99
CA TRP A 241 -2.54 4.82 -19.08
C TRP A 241 -1.17 4.65 -19.74
N ASN A 242 -1.12 4.43 -21.05
CA ASN A 242 0.14 4.35 -21.80
C ASN A 242 0.81 5.73 -21.86
N GLU A 243 0.05 6.77 -22.22
CA GLU A 243 0.52 8.16 -22.28
C GLU A 243 1.01 8.63 -20.91
N LEU A 244 0.24 8.37 -19.85
CA LEU A 244 0.65 8.73 -18.49
C LEU A 244 1.90 7.96 -18.03
N ALA A 245 2.04 6.68 -18.40
CA ALA A 245 3.24 5.91 -18.09
C ALA A 245 4.48 6.51 -18.77
N GLU A 246 4.37 6.84 -20.06
CA GLU A 246 5.46 7.48 -20.83
C GLU A 246 5.82 8.86 -20.26
N GLU A 247 4.81 9.64 -19.85
CA GLU A 247 5.01 10.94 -19.21
C GLU A 247 5.74 10.83 -17.87
N ILE A 248 5.36 9.87 -17.01
CA ILE A 248 6.02 9.59 -15.74
C ILE A 248 7.48 9.17 -15.97
N GLU A 249 7.74 8.25 -16.90
CA GLU A 249 9.09 7.81 -17.23
C GLU A 249 9.96 8.99 -17.70
N ALA A 250 9.45 9.83 -18.61
CA ALA A 250 10.15 11.00 -19.12
C ALA A 250 10.46 12.00 -18.00
N TYR A 251 9.47 12.31 -17.16
CA TYR A 251 9.63 13.22 -16.02
C TYR A 251 10.65 12.70 -15.01
N CYS A 252 10.56 11.44 -14.63
CA CYS A 252 11.49 10.85 -13.68
C CYS A 252 12.92 10.78 -14.25
N ALA A 253 13.07 10.53 -15.54
CA ALA A 253 14.39 10.55 -16.20
C ALA A 253 14.99 11.96 -16.24
N GLU A 254 14.19 12.98 -16.59
CA GLU A 254 14.62 14.40 -16.62
C GLU A 254 15.17 14.87 -15.26
N TYR A 255 14.48 14.51 -14.18
CA TYR A 255 14.84 14.94 -12.83
C TYR A 255 15.66 13.91 -12.03
N SER A 256 16.13 12.83 -12.68
CA SER A 256 16.91 11.76 -12.05
C SER A 256 16.24 11.15 -10.82
N ILE A 257 14.92 10.92 -10.90
CA ILE A 257 14.10 10.39 -9.82
C ILE A 257 14.10 8.86 -9.89
N LEU A 258 14.52 8.20 -8.79
CA LEU A 258 14.40 6.75 -8.66
C LEU A 258 12.91 6.36 -8.55
N HIS A 259 12.46 5.47 -9.42
CA HIS A 259 11.05 5.09 -9.44
C HIS A 259 10.79 3.68 -9.95
N THR A 260 9.60 3.18 -9.64
CA THR A 260 9.06 1.92 -10.15
C THR A 260 7.61 2.12 -10.61
N ASN A 261 7.32 1.73 -11.85
CA ASN A 261 5.99 1.83 -12.43
C ASN A 261 5.28 0.46 -12.43
N PHE A 262 4.20 0.34 -11.66
CA PHE A 262 3.39 -0.87 -11.53
C PHE A 262 2.13 -0.88 -12.39
N PHE A 263 1.97 0.02 -13.36
CA PHE A 263 0.77 0.08 -14.23
C PHE A 263 0.51 -1.24 -14.96
N TYR A 264 1.54 -2.01 -15.22
CA TYR A 264 1.49 -3.30 -15.90
C TYR A 264 1.76 -4.47 -14.96
N HIS A 265 1.18 -4.45 -13.78
CA HIS A 265 1.37 -5.46 -12.74
C HIS A 265 1.29 -6.91 -13.26
N GLU A 266 0.34 -7.23 -14.15
CA GLU A 266 0.20 -8.56 -14.74
C GLU A 266 1.42 -8.97 -15.56
N LYS A 267 2.06 -8.03 -16.28
CA LYS A 267 3.30 -8.29 -17.05
C LYS A 267 4.48 -8.55 -16.10
N LEU A 268 4.59 -7.76 -15.02
CA LEU A 268 5.65 -7.92 -14.03
C LEU A 268 5.54 -9.26 -13.29
N VAL A 269 4.34 -9.69 -12.94
CA VAL A 269 4.09 -11.02 -12.35
C VAL A 269 4.44 -12.13 -13.33
N ALA A 270 4.10 -11.98 -14.62
CA ALA A 270 4.44 -12.97 -15.64
C ALA A 270 5.96 -13.06 -15.86
N GLN A 271 6.68 -11.95 -15.82
CA GLN A 271 8.15 -11.92 -15.90
C GLN A 271 8.80 -12.63 -14.71
N LYS A 272 8.34 -12.36 -13.48
CA LYS A 272 8.81 -13.04 -12.28
C LYS A 272 8.69 -14.56 -12.39
N LYS A 273 7.52 -15.06 -12.83
CA LYS A 273 7.27 -16.50 -12.99
C LYS A 273 8.13 -17.18 -14.08
N ARG A 274 8.66 -16.41 -15.02
CA ARG A 274 9.58 -16.94 -16.05
C ARG A 274 11.02 -17.05 -15.53
N ASN A 275 11.35 -16.28 -14.49
CA ASN A 275 12.69 -16.21 -13.91
C ASN A 275 12.84 -17.12 -12.67
N GLU A 276 11.75 -17.72 -12.16
CA GLU A 276 11.70 -18.76 -11.12
C GLU A 276 11.75 -20.18 -11.75
#